data_e10e18eb8b2f1a3d7d28eae35deb1fde
#
_entry.id   e10e18eb8b2f1a3d7d28eae35deb1fde
#
_cell.length_a   1.000
_cell.length_b   1.000
_cell.length_c   1.000
_cell.angle_alpha   90.00
_cell.angle_beta   90.00
_cell.angle_gamma   90.00
#
_symmetry.space_group_name_H-M   'P 1'
#
loop_
_entity.id
_entity.type
_entity.pdbx_description
1 polymer ?
#
loop_
_entity_poly.entity_id
_entity_poly.type
_entity_poly.pdbx_seq_one_letter_code
_entity_poly.pdbx_strand_id
1 'polypeptide(L)'
;MLITPGRNLSGDFYAEFSFKIKEHSKGETSRSEQVLRNGNVMERSRTRTITQIVMLCAVAGVLMNFEFPLPFLAPSFYQLDFSEIPVLVGAFAMGPVAGAVIELVKILVHLVTKGTMTAGVGDLANFIFGCTFVIPAGIIYRLHNVKSRKHAVMGMAVGTVLTTIAACLMNAFVLLPAYGKAFGMPIEAFIEMGAAVNHSVNSLLGFVALIIVPFNLFKYILVSVIVFFIYKRIRVVLKGD
;
A
#
# COMPACT_ATOMS: atom_id res chain seq x y z
N MET A 1 40.40 -27.61 -76.54
CA MET A 1 39.55 -26.44 -76.60
C MET A 1 38.31 -26.77 -75.80
N LEU A 2 38.33 -26.45 -74.43
CA LEU A 2 37.26 -26.75 -73.49
C LEU A 2 36.35 -25.52 -73.40
N ILE A 3 35.13 -25.65 -73.90
CA ILE A 3 34.10 -24.64 -73.80
C ILE A 3 33.50 -24.74 -72.36
N THR A 4 33.77 -23.77 -71.47
CA THR A 4 33.05 -23.64 -70.21
C THR A 4 31.61 -23.22 -70.48
N PRO A 5 30.59 -23.83 -69.90
CA PRO A 5 29.21 -23.43 -70.08
C PRO A 5 29.01 -22.07 -69.41
N GLY A 6 28.42 -21.10 -70.11
CA GLY A 6 28.16 -19.75 -69.67
C GLY A 6 27.31 -19.76 -68.39
N ARG A 7 27.79 -19.14 -67.34
CA ARG A 7 27.05 -18.83 -66.12
C ARG A 7 25.87 -17.91 -66.49
N ASN A 8 24.67 -18.36 -66.16
CA ASN A 8 23.47 -17.58 -66.39
C ASN A 8 23.35 -16.50 -65.30
N LEU A 9 24.13 -15.42 -65.44
CA LEU A 9 24.27 -14.29 -64.53
C LEU A 9 22.93 -13.63 -64.17
N SER A 10 21.92 -13.71 -65.03
CA SER A 10 20.59 -13.15 -64.76
C SER A 10 19.78 -14.02 -63.79
N GLY A 11 19.86 -15.36 -63.88
CA GLY A 11 19.14 -16.27 -63.02
C GLY A 11 19.64 -16.23 -61.55
N ASP A 12 20.97 -16.19 -61.40
CA ASP A 12 21.60 -16.09 -60.08
C ASP A 12 21.28 -14.77 -59.38
N PHE A 13 21.25 -13.66 -60.12
CA PHE A 13 20.88 -12.33 -59.58
C PHE A 13 19.42 -12.30 -59.08
N TYR A 14 18.47 -12.84 -59.87
CA TYR A 14 17.06 -12.89 -59.48
C TYR A 14 16.84 -13.82 -58.25
N ALA A 15 17.56 -14.92 -58.15
CA ALA A 15 17.48 -15.84 -57.03
C ALA A 15 18.01 -15.18 -55.73
N GLU A 16 19.16 -14.49 -55.81
CA GLU A 16 19.75 -13.79 -54.65
C GLU A 16 18.90 -12.59 -54.21
N PHE A 17 18.35 -11.85 -55.13
CA PHE A 17 17.45 -10.72 -54.87
C PHE A 17 16.12 -11.20 -54.20
N SER A 18 15.54 -12.28 -54.73
CA SER A 18 14.33 -12.89 -54.18
C SER A 18 14.58 -13.46 -52.77
N PHE A 19 15.76 -14.05 -52.54
CA PHE A 19 16.16 -14.56 -51.21
C PHE A 19 16.30 -13.42 -50.20
N LYS A 20 16.97 -12.32 -50.54
CA LYS A 20 17.13 -11.14 -49.67
C LYS A 20 15.79 -10.48 -49.32
N ILE A 21 14.87 -10.36 -50.30
CA ILE A 21 13.52 -9.84 -50.00
C ILE A 21 12.77 -10.75 -49.03
N LYS A 22 12.88 -12.07 -49.19
CA LYS A 22 12.21 -13.04 -48.33
C LYS A 22 12.78 -13.04 -46.92
N GLU A 23 14.08 -12.85 -46.79
CA GLU A 23 14.76 -12.76 -45.51
C GLU A 23 14.42 -11.46 -44.75
N HIS A 24 14.38 -10.32 -45.48
CA HIS A 24 13.96 -9.03 -44.92
C HIS A 24 12.50 -9.03 -44.45
N SER A 25 11.59 -9.59 -45.27
CA SER A 25 10.17 -9.75 -44.91
C SER A 25 9.98 -10.64 -43.71
N LYS A 26 10.76 -11.71 -43.57
CA LYS A 26 10.72 -12.63 -42.40
C LYS A 26 11.23 -11.96 -41.12
N GLY A 27 12.25 -11.11 -41.26
CA GLY A 27 12.79 -10.32 -40.13
C GLY A 27 11.80 -9.26 -39.64
N GLU A 28 11.10 -8.56 -40.51
CA GLU A 28 10.09 -7.58 -40.15
C GLU A 28 8.85 -8.20 -39.48
N THR A 29 8.38 -9.34 -40.02
CA THR A 29 7.25 -10.08 -39.44
C THR A 29 7.56 -10.58 -38.04
N SER A 30 8.76 -11.14 -37.84
CA SER A 30 9.21 -11.58 -36.52
C SER A 30 9.33 -10.44 -35.52
N ARG A 31 9.80 -9.27 -35.96
CA ARG A 31 9.93 -8.09 -35.11
C ARG A 31 8.57 -7.50 -34.72
N SER A 32 7.62 -7.46 -35.63
CA SER A 32 6.25 -6.99 -35.37
C SER A 32 5.51 -7.92 -34.43
N GLU A 33 5.65 -9.24 -34.58
CA GLU A 33 5.09 -10.24 -33.68
C GLU A 33 5.68 -10.13 -32.27
N GLN A 34 6.99 -9.88 -32.14
CA GLN A 34 7.62 -9.65 -30.84
C GLN A 34 7.11 -8.37 -30.15
N VAL A 35 6.92 -7.28 -30.89
CA VAL A 35 6.39 -6.02 -30.36
C VAL A 35 4.96 -6.21 -29.87
N LEU A 36 4.11 -6.89 -30.66
CA LEU A 36 2.73 -7.20 -30.27
C LEU A 36 2.67 -8.13 -29.04
N ARG A 37 3.53 -9.15 -29.01
CA ARG A 37 3.61 -10.07 -27.86
C ARG A 37 4.05 -9.35 -26.59
N ASN A 38 5.07 -8.50 -26.67
CA ASN A 38 5.54 -7.70 -25.55
C ASN A 38 4.48 -6.68 -25.08
N GLY A 39 3.75 -6.05 -26.02
CA GLY A 39 2.62 -5.17 -25.71
C GLY A 39 1.52 -5.90 -24.93
N ASN A 40 1.09 -7.06 -25.41
CA ASN A 40 0.06 -7.88 -24.76
C ASN A 40 0.49 -8.39 -23.37
N VAL A 41 1.77 -8.73 -23.19
CA VAL A 41 2.31 -9.15 -21.87
C VAL A 41 2.31 -7.98 -20.89
N MET A 42 2.73 -6.78 -21.34
CA MET A 42 2.71 -5.58 -20.49
C MET A 42 1.29 -5.17 -20.10
N GLU A 43 0.35 -5.23 -21.04
CA GLU A 43 -1.05 -4.89 -20.78
C GLU A 43 -1.70 -5.85 -19.78
N ARG A 44 -1.50 -7.15 -19.92
CA ARG A 44 -1.94 -8.17 -18.95
C ARG A 44 -1.36 -7.96 -17.56
N SER A 45 -0.09 -7.59 -17.48
CA SER A 45 0.58 -7.29 -16.20
C SER A 45 -0.03 -6.07 -15.51
N ARG A 46 -0.32 -5.00 -16.25
CA ARG A 46 -0.97 -3.78 -15.73
C ARG A 46 -2.40 -4.06 -15.27
N THR A 47 -3.20 -4.73 -16.08
CA THR A 47 -4.59 -5.09 -15.74
C THR A 47 -4.64 -5.93 -14.46
N ARG A 48 -3.75 -6.93 -14.33
CA ARG A 48 -3.65 -7.75 -13.11
C ARG A 48 -3.35 -6.91 -11.88
N THR A 49 -2.38 -5.99 -11.97
CA THR A 49 -2.01 -5.11 -10.85
C THR A 49 -3.17 -4.20 -10.44
N ILE A 50 -3.87 -3.60 -11.41
CA ILE A 50 -5.04 -2.76 -11.13
C ILE A 50 -6.14 -3.57 -10.46
N THR A 51 -6.45 -4.76 -10.95
CA THR A 51 -7.46 -5.65 -10.34
C THR A 51 -7.10 -6.00 -8.89
N GLN A 52 -5.83 -6.30 -8.61
CA GLN A 52 -5.36 -6.58 -7.26
C GLN A 52 -5.50 -5.35 -6.34
N ILE A 53 -5.17 -4.14 -6.82
CA ILE A 53 -5.36 -2.91 -6.06
C ILE A 53 -6.84 -2.72 -5.73
N VAL A 54 -7.73 -2.83 -6.72
CA VAL A 54 -9.18 -2.66 -6.52
C VAL A 54 -9.74 -3.67 -5.51
N MET A 55 -9.33 -4.94 -5.59
CA MET A 55 -9.73 -5.96 -4.61
C MET A 55 -9.27 -5.61 -3.19
N LEU A 56 -8.02 -5.18 -3.03
CA LEU A 56 -7.49 -4.78 -1.73
C LEU A 56 -8.16 -3.50 -1.21
N CYS A 57 -8.49 -2.54 -2.07
CA CYS A 57 -9.28 -1.36 -1.71
C CYS A 57 -10.66 -1.74 -1.17
N ALA A 58 -11.35 -2.66 -1.84
CA ALA A 58 -12.66 -3.11 -1.41
C ALA A 58 -12.59 -3.79 -0.03
N VAL A 59 -11.62 -4.68 0.17
CA VAL A 59 -11.42 -5.35 1.47
C VAL A 59 -11.04 -4.35 2.55
N ALA A 60 -10.13 -3.40 2.27
CA ALA A 60 -9.73 -2.37 3.22
C ALA A 60 -10.89 -1.46 3.61
N GLY A 61 -11.70 -1.01 2.65
CA GLY A 61 -12.87 -0.19 2.89
C GLY A 61 -13.93 -0.91 3.74
N VAL A 62 -14.17 -2.18 3.49
CA VAL A 62 -15.09 -3.00 4.31
C VAL A 62 -14.54 -3.14 5.73
N LEU A 63 -13.27 -3.49 5.89
CA LEU A 63 -12.65 -3.67 7.22
C LEU A 63 -12.61 -2.38 8.04
N MET A 64 -12.48 -1.22 7.40
CA MET A 64 -12.53 0.07 8.09
C MET A 64 -13.91 0.37 8.69
N ASN A 65 -14.98 -0.13 8.08
CA ASN A 65 -16.34 0.03 8.65
C ASN A 65 -16.55 -0.82 9.93
N PHE A 66 -15.73 -1.85 10.15
CA PHE A 66 -15.73 -2.67 11.37
C PHE A 66 -14.71 -2.14 12.39
N GLU A 67 -14.85 -0.90 12.76
CA GLU A 67 -14.06 -0.28 13.82
C GLU A 67 -14.76 -0.40 15.18
N PHE A 68 -13.98 -0.61 16.24
CA PHE A 68 -14.48 -0.75 17.60
C PHE A 68 -13.54 -0.06 18.61
N PRO A 69 -14.12 0.55 19.65
CA PRO A 69 -13.34 1.18 20.71
C PRO A 69 -12.69 0.12 21.63
N LEU A 70 -11.56 0.49 22.22
CA LEU A 70 -10.88 -0.28 23.25
C LEU A 70 -10.90 0.48 24.57
N PRO A 71 -12.00 0.41 25.36
CA PRO A 71 -12.21 1.28 26.51
C PRO A 71 -11.20 1.10 27.63
N PHE A 72 -10.48 -0.03 27.67
CA PHE A 72 -9.39 -0.29 28.63
C PHE A 72 -8.05 0.34 28.23
N LEU A 73 -7.91 0.82 26.98
CA LEU A 73 -6.66 1.33 26.44
C LEU A 73 -6.75 2.83 26.05
N ALA A 74 -7.91 3.24 25.56
CA ALA A 74 -8.12 4.62 25.10
C ALA A 74 -9.60 5.03 25.19
N PRO A 75 -9.92 6.33 25.26
CA PRO A 75 -11.29 6.84 25.15
C PRO A 75 -11.98 6.37 23.85
N SER A 76 -13.32 6.29 23.89
CA SER A 76 -14.14 5.66 22.85
C SER A 76 -14.05 6.28 21.46
N PHE A 77 -13.53 7.48 21.32
CA PHE A 77 -13.30 8.12 20.03
C PHE A 77 -12.02 7.61 19.34
N TYR A 78 -11.14 6.86 20.03
CA TYR A 78 -10.07 6.10 19.41
C TYR A 78 -10.57 4.69 19.09
N GLN A 79 -10.63 4.37 17.81
CA GLN A 79 -11.17 3.11 17.34
C GLN A 79 -10.09 2.27 16.67
N LEU A 80 -10.14 0.98 16.94
CA LEU A 80 -9.29 -0.02 16.30
C LEU A 80 -10.02 -0.61 15.11
N ASP A 81 -9.34 -0.71 13.99
CA ASP A 81 -9.79 -1.41 12.80
C ASP A 81 -8.64 -2.26 12.20
N PHE A 82 -8.97 -3.17 11.31
CA PHE A 82 -8.01 -4.04 10.64
C PHE A 82 -7.74 -3.65 9.17
N SER A 83 -8.19 -2.49 8.75
CA SER A 83 -8.08 -2.03 7.36
C SER A 83 -6.63 -1.83 6.88
N GLU A 84 -5.69 -1.61 7.80
CA GLU A 84 -4.25 -1.52 7.50
C GLU A 84 -3.65 -2.84 6.98
N ILE A 85 -4.28 -3.99 7.26
CA ILE A 85 -3.78 -5.30 6.83
C ILE A 85 -3.73 -5.38 5.29
N PRO A 86 -4.85 -5.21 4.55
CA PRO A 86 -4.80 -5.23 3.08
C PRO A 86 -3.97 -4.11 2.48
N VAL A 87 -3.90 -2.93 3.12
CA VAL A 87 -3.06 -1.82 2.66
C VAL A 87 -1.57 -2.20 2.71
N LEU A 88 -1.12 -2.75 3.83
CA LEU A 88 0.27 -3.19 4.00
C LEU A 88 0.63 -4.35 3.07
N VAL A 89 -0.29 -5.28 2.87
CA VAL A 89 -0.15 -6.36 1.87
C VAL A 89 0.02 -5.79 0.47
N GLY A 90 -0.77 -4.81 0.07
CA GLY A 90 -0.64 -4.09 -1.19
C GLY A 90 0.71 -3.40 -1.35
N ALA A 91 1.20 -2.75 -0.30
CA ALA A 91 2.51 -2.10 -0.30
C ALA A 91 3.66 -3.11 -0.48
N PHE A 92 3.59 -4.26 0.17
CA PHE A 92 4.61 -5.31 0.02
C PHE A 92 4.57 -5.97 -1.36
N ALA A 93 3.38 -6.22 -1.89
CA ALA A 93 3.19 -6.89 -3.18
C ALA A 93 3.50 -5.97 -4.38
N MET A 94 2.90 -4.79 -4.41
CA MET A 94 2.89 -3.88 -5.56
C MET A 94 3.73 -2.61 -5.35
N GLY A 95 4.11 -2.29 -4.09
CA GLY A 95 4.98 -1.17 -3.73
C GLY A 95 4.31 -0.11 -2.87
N PRO A 96 5.13 0.81 -2.29
CA PRO A 96 4.64 1.81 -1.36
C PRO A 96 3.59 2.75 -1.99
N VAL A 97 3.71 3.07 -3.28
CA VAL A 97 2.73 3.90 -4.00
C VAL A 97 1.37 3.18 -4.08
N ALA A 98 1.37 1.88 -4.38
CA ALA A 98 0.12 1.09 -4.39
C ALA A 98 -0.51 1.05 -3.00
N GLY A 99 0.30 0.90 -1.94
CA GLY A 99 -0.18 1.00 -0.56
C GLY A 99 -0.85 2.36 -0.27
N ALA A 100 -0.21 3.47 -0.65
CA ALA A 100 -0.79 4.81 -0.47
C ALA A 100 -2.09 5.02 -1.27
N VAL A 101 -2.19 4.47 -2.48
CA VAL A 101 -3.43 4.49 -3.28
C VAL A 101 -4.55 3.69 -2.59
N ILE A 102 -4.24 2.49 -2.08
CA ILE A 102 -5.22 1.67 -1.36
C ILE A 102 -5.69 2.40 -0.10
N GLU A 103 -4.76 3.05 0.61
CA GLU A 103 -5.07 3.87 1.80
C GLU A 103 -6.01 5.02 1.48
N LEU A 104 -5.76 5.75 0.39
CA LEU A 104 -6.62 6.84 -0.06
C LEU A 104 -8.03 6.34 -0.39
N VAL A 105 -8.13 5.28 -1.20
CA VAL A 105 -9.42 4.73 -1.62
C VAL A 105 -10.19 4.18 -0.42
N LYS A 106 -9.53 3.51 0.53
CA LYS A 106 -10.12 3.03 1.78
C LYS A 106 -10.82 4.18 2.54
N ILE A 107 -10.13 5.31 2.70
CA ILE A 107 -10.69 6.50 3.39
C ILE A 107 -11.89 7.06 2.61
N LEU A 108 -11.81 7.16 1.29
CA LEU A 108 -12.93 7.63 0.47
C LEU A 108 -14.14 6.69 0.59
N VAL A 109 -13.94 5.39 0.60
CA VAL A 109 -15.02 4.41 0.81
C VAL A 109 -15.64 4.60 2.18
N HIS A 110 -14.84 4.77 3.24
CA HIS A 110 -15.34 5.00 4.61
C HIS A 110 -16.17 6.29 4.70
N LEU A 111 -15.69 7.39 4.11
CA LEU A 111 -16.44 8.65 4.07
C LEU A 111 -17.80 8.54 3.38
N VAL A 112 -17.89 7.74 2.31
CA VAL A 112 -19.15 7.53 1.58
C VAL A 112 -20.09 6.58 2.33
N THR A 113 -19.56 5.55 3.00
CA THR A 113 -20.39 4.50 3.63
C THR A 113 -20.83 4.85 5.04
N LYS A 114 -19.95 5.42 5.86
CA LYS A 114 -20.21 5.73 7.27
C LYS A 114 -20.33 7.23 7.56
N GLY A 115 -19.79 8.06 6.67
CA GLY A 115 -19.68 9.49 6.90
C GLY A 115 -18.57 9.84 7.88
N THR A 116 -18.58 11.07 8.39
CA THR A 116 -17.58 11.54 9.37
C THR A 116 -18.26 12.17 10.57
N MET A 117 -17.89 11.76 11.77
CA MET A 117 -18.31 12.40 13.03
C MET A 117 -17.43 13.61 13.39
N THR A 118 -16.26 13.73 12.78
CA THR A 118 -15.20 14.71 13.13
C THR A 118 -14.95 15.73 12.02
N ALA A 119 -15.95 15.99 11.17
CA ALA A 119 -15.83 16.86 9.99
C ALA A 119 -14.64 16.50 9.07
N GLY A 120 -14.29 15.20 8.96
CA GLY A 120 -13.19 14.70 8.14
C GLY A 120 -11.80 14.77 8.78
N VAL A 121 -11.65 15.38 9.95
CA VAL A 121 -10.35 15.51 10.63
C VAL A 121 -9.81 14.14 11.03
N GLY A 122 -10.65 13.25 11.56
CA GLY A 122 -10.28 11.88 11.93
C GLY A 122 -9.89 11.04 10.71
N ASP A 123 -10.63 11.18 9.60
CA ASP A 123 -10.35 10.46 8.36
C ASP A 123 -9.03 10.90 7.73
N LEU A 124 -8.76 12.21 7.73
CA LEU A 124 -7.47 12.76 7.28
C LEU A 124 -6.32 12.26 8.16
N ALA A 125 -6.51 12.22 9.48
CA ALA A 125 -5.52 11.66 10.40
C ALA A 125 -5.25 10.18 10.12
N ASN A 126 -6.29 9.38 9.91
CA ASN A 126 -6.17 7.96 9.54
C ASN A 126 -5.35 7.80 8.25
N PHE A 127 -5.63 8.63 7.22
CA PHE A 127 -4.85 8.63 5.98
C PHE A 127 -3.36 8.90 6.23
N ILE A 128 -3.05 9.95 7.01
CA ILE A 128 -1.66 10.32 7.31
C ILE A 128 -0.96 9.21 8.10
N PHE A 129 -1.63 8.65 9.11
CA PHE A 129 -1.07 7.57 9.93
C PHE A 129 -0.86 6.30 9.12
N GLY A 130 -1.85 5.90 8.30
CA GLY A 130 -1.73 4.76 7.41
C GLY A 130 -0.57 4.93 6.41
N CYS A 131 -0.47 6.08 5.74
CA CYS A 131 0.66 6.39 4.85
C CYS A 131 2.01 6.37 5.59
N THR A 132 2.08 6.95 6.80
CA THR A 132 3.31 6.98 7.61
C THR A 132 3.74 5.58 8.05
N PHE A 133 2.80 4.65 8.23
CA PHE A 133 3.08 3.24 8.52
C PHE A 133 3.50 2.47 7.27
N VAL A 134 2.70 2.56 6.22
CA VAL A 134 2.76 1.67 5.06
C VAL A 134 3.87 2.04 4.09
N ILE A 135 4.14 3.34 3.89
CA ILE A 135 5.16 3.80 2.93
C ILE A 135 6.58 3.38 3.36
N PRO A 136 7.05 3.67 4.59
CA PRO A 136 8.37 3.22 5.04
C PRO A 136 8.47 1.69 5.07
N ALA A 137 7.42 1.00 5.52
CA ALA A 137 7.39 -0.46 5.53
C ALA A 137 7.56 -1.04 4.12
N GLY A 138 6.85 -0.50 3.13
CA GLY A 138 6.96 -0.90 1.74
C GLY A 138 8.33 -0.58 1.11
N ILE A 139 8.89 0.60 1.42
CA ILE A 139 10.22 1.00 0.94
C ILE A 139 11.29 0.03 1.48
N ILE A 140 11.36 -0.15 2.80
CA ILE A 140 12.36 -1.02 3.45
C ILE A 140 12.26 -2.45 2.94
N TYR A 141 11.04 -2.97 2.75
CA TYR A 141 10.82 -4.28 2.19
C TYR A 141 11.35 -4.44 0.77
N ARG A 142 11.30 -3.37 -0.05
CA ARG A 142 11.71 -3.37 -1.45
C ARG A 142 13.16 -2.95 -1.71
N LEU A 143 13.81 -2.25 -0.79
CA LEU A 143 15.20 -1.84 -0.93
C LEU A 143 16.17 -3.01 -1.08
N HIS A 144 15.80 -4.19 -0.58
CA HIS A 144 16.64 -5.38 -0.67
C HIS A 144 16.19 -6.26 -1.84
N ASN A 145 17.12 -6.67 -2.68
CA ASN A 145 16.89 -7.58 -3.82
C ASN A 145 16.28 -8.92 -3.39
N VAL A 146 16.60 -9.38 -2.18
CA VAL A 146 16.03 -10.60 -1.59
C VAL A 146 14.89 -10.21 -0.64
N LYS A 147 13.65 -10.38 -1.12
CA LYS A 147 12.45 -10.17 -0.32
C LYS A 147 12.35 -11.23 0.78
N SER A 148 12.73 -10.90 1.99
CA SER A 148 12.73 -11.80 3.15
C SER A 148 11.75 -11.34 4.23
N ARG A 149 11.37 -12.29 5.11
CA ARG A 149 10.55 -11.96 6.28
C ARG A 149 11.23 -10.96 7.22
N LYS A 150 12.57 -11.00 7.32
CA LYS A 150 13.33 -10.07 8.16
C LYS A 150 13.12 -8.62 7.71
N HIS A 151 13.16 -8.36 6.40
CA HIS A 151 12.94 -7.01 5.85
C HIS A 151 11.49 -6.55 6.01
N ALA A 152 10.52 -7.47 5.93
CA ALA A 152 9.12 -7.15 6.24
C ALA A 152 8.95 -6.73 7.70
N VAL A 153 9.49 -7.50 8.65
CA VAL A 153 9.43 -7.19 10.09
C VAL A 153 10.14 -5.87 10.40
N MET A 154 11.34 -5.66 9.84
CA MET A 154 12.07 -4.40 10.03
C MET A 154 11.28 -3.20 9.48
N GLY A 155 10.70 -3.35 8.29
CA GLY A 155 9.86 -2.30 7.69
C GLY A 155 8.64 -1.98 8.55
N MET A 156 7.93 -2.99 9.04
CA MET A 156 6.79 -2.82 9.95
C MET A 156 7.20 -2.17 11.28
N ALA A 157 8.33 -2.57 11.86
CA ALA A 157 8.84 -1.98 13.10
C ALA A 157 9.16 -0.49 12.92
N VAL A 158 9.87 -0.12 11.86
CA VAL A 158 10.17 1.29 11.54
C VAL A 158 8.88 2.07 11.27
N GLY A 159 7.95 1.50 10.48
CA GLY A 159 6.64 2.09 10.23
C GLY A 159 5.87 2.34 11.53
N THR A 160 5.82 1.37 12.44
CA THR A 160 5.16 1.49 13.74
C THR A 160 5.73 2.64 14.57
N VAL A 161 7.07 2.75 14.66
CA VAL A 161 7.72 3.83 15.41
C VAL A 161 7.42 5.19 14.81
N LEU A 162 7.60 5.33 13.48
CA LEU A 162 7.33 6.60 12.79
C LEU A 162 5.87 7.04 12.92
N THR A 163 4.94 6.10 12.78
CA THR A 163 3.51 6.41 12.91
C THR A 163 3.14 6.77 14.35
N THR A 164 3.72 6.09 15.35
CA THR A 164 3.49 6.44 16.76
C THR A 164 3.98 7.86 17.05
N ILE A 165 5.15 8.24 16.55
CA ILE A 165 5.67 9.62 16.69
C ILE A 165 4.73 10.62 15.98
N ALA A 166 4.34 10.34 14.74
CA ALA A 166 3.42 11.18 13.99
C ALA A 166 2.07 11.31 14.70
N ALA A 167 1.53 10.22 15.26
CA ALA A 167 0.29 10.23 16.01
C ALA A 167 0.41 11.07 17.29
N CYS A 168 1.52 11.01 18.01
CA CYS A 168 1.76 11.86 19.19
C CYS A 168 1.75 13.33 18.83
N LEU A 169 2.50 13.71 17.79
CA LEU A 169 2.58 15.10 17.36
C LEU A 169 1.24 15.59 16.81
N MET A 170 0.61 14.82 15.93
CA MET A 170 -0.68 15.23 15.36
C MET A 170 -1.79 15.32 16.41
N ASN A 171 -1.86 14.38 17.35
CA ASN A 171 -2.86 14.44 18.41
C ASN A 171 -2.65 15.68 19.31
N ALA A 172 -1.41 15.93 19.73
CA ALA A 172 -1.12 17.05 20.62
C ALA A 172 -1.42 18.42 19.96
N PHE A 173 -1.03 18.61 18.70
CA PHE A 173 -1.03 19.92 18.06
C PHE A 173 -2.19 20.15 17.09
N VAL A 174 -2.79 19.10 16.54
CA VAL A 174 -3.79 19.21 15.48
C VAL A 174 -5.12 18.58 15.89
N LEU A 175 -5.14 17.29 16.25
CA LEU A 175 -6.38 16.54 16.41
C LEU A 175 -7.16 16.96 17.66
N LEU A 176 -6.53 17.00 18.83
CA LEU A 176 -7.21 17.41 20.06
C LEU A 176 -7.72 18.85 19.99
N PRO A 177 -6.94 19.84 19.51
CA PRO A 177 -7.49 21.18 19.27
C PRO A 177 -8.61 21.24 18.22
N ALA A 178 -8.51 20.44 17.15
CA ALA A 178 -9.55 20.39 16.12
C ALA A 178 -10.83 19.74 16.63
N TYR A 179 -10.73 18.66 17.40
CA TYR A 179 -11.87 18.00 18.05
C TYR A 179 -12.50 18.91 19.09
N GLY A 180 -11.70 19.63 19.88
CA GLY A 180 -12.19 20.65 20.81
C GLY A 180 -13.09 21.68 20.14
N LYS A 181 -12.66 22.19 18.98
CA LYS A 181 -13.46 23.11 18.16
C LYS A 181 -14.69 22.45 17.55
N ALA A 182 -14.56 21.25 17.02
CA ALA A 182 -15.64 20.53 16.35
C ALA A 182 -16.77 20.10 17.30
N PHE A 183 -16.40 19.71 18.53
CA PHE A 183 -17.35 19.26 19.55
C PHE A 183 -17.73 20.36 20.57
N GLY A 184 -17.12 21.54 20.46
CA GLY A 184 -17.32 22.63 21.44
C GLY A 184 -16.82 22.28 22.85
N MET A 185 -15.80 21.44 22.96
CA MET A 185 -15.27 20.92 24.23
C MET A 185 -13.88 21.50 24.50
N PRO A 186 -13.56 21.89 25.72
CA PRO A 186 -12.21 22.31 26.10
C PRO A 186 -11.25 21.08 26.10
N ILE A 187 -9.94 21.35 25.97
CA ILE A 187 -8.91 20.29 25.94
C ILE A 187 -8.91 19.48 27.26
N GLU A 188 -9.24 20.13 28.35
CA GLU A 188 -9.35 19.53 29.69
C GLU A 188 -10.36 18.35 29.72
N ALA A 189 -11.46 18.47 28.99
CA ALA A 189 -12.46 17.41 28.89
C ALA A 189 -11.88 16.13 28.25
N PHE A 190 -10.98 16.26 27.27
CA PHE A 190 -10.30 15.09 26.68
C PHE A 190 -9.28 14.48 27.66
N ILE A 191 -8.62 15.31 28.47
CA ILE A 191 -7.71 14.84 29.52
C ILE A 191 -8.51 14.08 30.59
N GLU A 192 -9.69 14.56 30.99
CA GLU A 192 -10.59 13.86 31.92
C GLU A 192 -11.08 12.52 31.35
N MET A 193 -11.43 12.46 30.05
CA MET A 193 -11.74 11.17 29.41
C MET A 193 -10.54 10.20 29.41
N GLY A 194 -9.32 10.72 29.28
CA GLY A 194 -8.11 9.93 29.42
C GLY A 194 -7.87 9.47 30.86
N ALA A 195 -8.13 10.35 31.84
CA ALA A 195 -8.03 10.03 33.26
C ALA A 195 -9.05 8.96 33.70
N ALA A 196 -10.20 8.88 33.06
CA ALA A 196 -11.17 7.81 33.27
C ALA A 196 -10.64 6.43 32.84
N VAL A 197 -9.74 6.39 31.84
CA VAL A 197 -9.07 5.16 31.39
C VAL A 197 -7.83 4.87 32.23
N ASN A 198 -7.03 5.90 32.50
CA ASN A 198 -5.81 5.79 33.31
C ASN A 198 -5.68 7.00 34.25
N HIS A 199 -5.88 6.76 35.52
CA HIS A 199 -5.87 7.80 36.57
C HIS A 199 -4.57 8.62 36.68
N SER A 200 -3.48 8.16 36.04
CA SER A 200 -2.22 8.90 35.98
C SER A 200 -2.21 10.04 34.93
N VAL A 201 -3.25 10.13 34.11
CA VAL A 201 -3.40 11.17 33.08
C VAL A 201 -3.94 12.44 33.74
N ASN A 202 -3.09 13.43 33.92
CA ASN A 202 -3.43 14.73 34.54
C ASN A 202 -2.97 15.94 33.69
N SER A 203 -2.46 15.69 32.50
CA SER A 203 -1.95 16.70 31.57
C SER A 203 -2.02 16.23 30.13
N LEU A 204 -1.89 17.16 29.18
CA LEU A 204 -1.82 16.83 27.75
C LEU A 204 -0.65 15.88 27.43
N LEU A 205 0.52 16.12 28.03
CA LEU A 205 1.67 15.21 27.87
C LEU A 205 1.40 13.83 28.46
N GLY A 206 0.74 13.75 29.62
CA GLY A 206 0.29 12.50 30.22
C GLY A 206 -0.70 11.77 29.33
N PHE A 207 -1.65 12.48 28.71
CA PHE A 207 -2.58 11.91 27.74
C PHE A 207 -1.85 11.32 26.52
N VAL A 208 -0.91 12.07 25.94
CA VAL A 208 -0.10 11.59 24.79
C VAL A 208 0.70 10.36 25.19
N ALA A 209 1.43 10.39 26.29
CA ALA A 209 2.32 9.31 26.71
C ALA A 209 1.59 8.04 27.16
N LEU A 210 0.46 8.18 27.87
CA LEU A 210 -0.22 7.05 28.51
C LEU A 210 -1.44 6.54 27.74
N ILE A 211 -1.95 7.29 26.78
CA ILE A 211 -3.09 6.89 25.94
C ILE A 211 -2.67 6.73 24.48
N ILE A 212 -2.11 7.80 23.86
CA ILE A 212 -1.86 7.79 22.42
C ILE A 212 -0.72 6.83 22.06
N VAL A 213 0.39 6.87 22.81
CA VAL A 213 1.53 5.97 22.55
C VAL A 213 1.12 4.49 22.65
N PRO A 214 0.56 4.00 23.79
CA PRO A 214 0.21 2.60 23.91
C PRO A 214 -0.88 2.15 22.94
N PHE A 215 -1.86 3.01 22.63
CA PHE A 215 -2.89 2.71 21.64
C PHE A 215 -2.31 2.49 20.25
N ASN A 216 -1.46 3.41 19.76
CA ASN A 216 -0.87 3.28 18.44
C ASN A 216 0.12 2.11 18.36
N LEU A 217 0.96 1.92 19.37
CA LEU A 217 1.84 0.75 19.44
C LEU A 217 1.03 -0.54 19.38
N PHE A 218 -0.03 -0.65 20.17
CA PHE A 218 -0.90 -1.83 20.18
C PHE A 218 -1.53 -2.06 18.79
N LYS A 219 -2.14 -1.03 18.18
CA LYS A 219 -2.77 -1.11 16.85
C LYS A 219 -1.78 -1.63 15.80
N TYR A 220 -0.63 -0.96 15.65
CA TYR A 220 0.31 -1.28 14.58
C TYR A 220 1.13 -2.55 14.83
N ILE A 221 1.40 -2.92 16.10
CA ILE A 221 1.98 -4.22 16.43
C ILE A 221 0.99 -5.34 16.10
N LEU A 222 -0.28 -5.20 16.48
CA LEU A 222 -1.32 -6.18 16.18
C LEU A 222 -1.47 -6.41 14.66
N VAL A 223 -1.56 -5.33 13.88
CA VAL A 223 -1.58 -5.39 12.42
C VAL A 223 -0.31 -6.08 11.89
N SER A 224 0.87 -5.72 12.40
CA SER A 224 2.14 -6.30 11.97
C SER A 224 2.22 -7.81 12.25
N VAL A 225 1.74 -8.25 13.40
CA VAL A 225 1.68 -9.68 13.78
C VAL A 225 0.75 -10.43 12.83
N ILE A 226 -0.45 -9.91 12.58
CA ILE A 226 -1.40 -10.53 11.66
C ILE A 226 -0.80 -10.64 10.25
N VAL A 227 -0.24 -9.55 9.72
CA VAL A 227 0.39 -9.52 8.38
C VAL A 227 1.58 -10.48 8.32
N PHE A 228 2.39 -10.60 9.39
CA PHE A 228 3.49 -11.56 9.44
C PHE A 228 3.03 -13.02 9.24
N PHE A 229 1.92 -13.41 9.90
CA PHE A 229 1.36 -14.76 9.75
C PHE A 229 0.71 -14.99 8.37
N ILE A 230 -0.02 -14.00 7.86
CA ILE A 230 -0.74 -14.10 6.59
C ILE A 230 0.22 -13.94 5.40
N TYR A 231 1.33 -13.22 5.56
CA TYR A 231 2.28 -12.87 4.51
C TYR A 231 2.70 -14.04 3.62
N LYS A 232 2.96 -15.21 4.22
CA LYS A 232 3.41 -16.39 3.46
C LYS A 232 2.35 -16.89 2.46
N ARG A 233 1.07 -16.84 2.84
CA ARG A 233 -0.05 -17.27 1.98
C ARG A 233 -0.35 -16.23 0.90
N ILE A 234 -0.37 -14.96 1.27
CA ILE A 234 -0.69 -13.87 0.36
C ILE A 234 0.39 -13.71 -0.72
N ARG A 235 1.67 -13.91 -0.38
CA ARG A 235 2.76 -13.84 -1.35
C ARG A 235 2.59 -14.80 -2.53
N VAL A 236 2.09 -16.00 -2.28
CA VAL A 236 1.82 -17.00 -3.34
C VAL A 236 0.69 -16.51 -4.24
N VAL A 237 -0.41 -16.03 -3.66
CA VAL A 237 -1.58 -15.55 -4.41
C VAL A 237 -1.25 -14.32 -5.27
N LEU A 238 -0.45 -13.39 -4.74
CA LEU A 238 -0.12 -12.14 -5.44
C LEU A 238 0.98 -12.31 -6.50
N LYS A 239 1.90 -13.25 -6.34
CA LYS A 239 2.93 -13.54 -7.35
C LYS A 239 2.41 -14.37 -8.51
N GLY A 240 1.37 -15.18 -8.32
CA GLY A 240 0.75 -15.99 -9.37
C GLY A 240 1.67 -17.05 -9.95
N ASP A 241 2.48 -17.69 -9.11
CA ASP A 241 3.18 -18.94 -9.41
C ASP A 241 2.26 -20.10 -9.09
#